data_5d610d55578b3089a40813524d5b8bc5
#
_entry.id   5d610d55578b3089a40813524d5b8bc5
#
_cell.length_a   1.000
_cell.length_b   1.000
_cell.length_c   1.000
_cell.angle_alpha   90.00
_cell.angle_beta   90.00
_cell.angle_gamma   90.00
#
_symmetry.space_group_name_H-M   'P 1'
#
loop_
_entity.id
_entity.type
_entity.pdbx_description
1 polymer ?
#
loop_
_entity_poly.entity_id
_entity_poly.type
_entity_poly.pdbx_seq_one_letter_code
_entity_poly.pdbx_strand_id
1 'polypeptide(L)'
;EIVVYDQGKDISYSVCGIPYKIGGEVDSVDRLTPRDAKWFKKRYDVSIFTEHKVTKVDHDAKKIQVKDLKTGEIKEDAYDVLVFATGAAPLTPPPFDQAEYDNVFHVRNIQDLRDIESYSEANQPKKALIIGAGFIGLEMAEQLVYKGWDVSIVQLENQVMPPMDADMAFRVEEVLMANAVHLHLGDTVKTIEGYLSPGLPSVE
;
A
#
# COMPACT_ATOMS: atom_id res chain seq x y z
N GLU A 1 -20.91 23.34 -6.46
CA GLU A 1 -20.41 22.15 -7.14
C GLU A 1 -19.21 21.60 -6.38
N ILE A 2 -19.10 20.27 -6.26
CA ILE A 2 -17.93 19.60 -5.66
C ILE A 2 -17.27 18.74 -6.74
N VAL A 3 -15.97 18.97 -6.92
CA VAL A 3 -15.13 18.23 -7.87
C VAL A 3 -13.97 17.60 -7.09
N VAL A 4 -13.67 16.34 -7.38
CA VAL A 4 -12.56 15.59 -6.78
C VAL A 4 -11.64 15.09 -7.90
N TYR A 5 -10.35 15.32 -7.75
CA TYR A 5 -9.32 14.75 -8.61
C TYR A 5 -8.51 13.74 -7.82
N ASP A 6 -8.42 12.51 -8.30
CA ASP A 6 -7.64 11.44 -7.72
C ASP A 6 -6.70 10.85 -8.77
N GLN A 7 -5.42 10.72 -8.44
CA GLN A 7 -4.44 10.11 -9.35
C GLN A 7 -4.59 8.58 -9.46
N GLY A 8 -5.23 7.94 -8.48
CA GLY A 8 -5.52 6.52 -8.50
C GLY A 8 -6.70 6.17 -9.40
N LYS A 9 -6.81 4.89 -9.73
CA LYS A 9 -7.94 4.34 -10.47
C LYS A 9 -9.13 4.06 -9.55
N ASP A 10 -8.84 3.60 -8.34
CA ASP A 10 -9.84 3.15 -7.37
C ASP A 10 -10.09 4.23 -6.32
N ILE A 11 -11.35 4.47 -6.03
CA ILE A 11 -11.82 5.40 -5.00
C ILE A 11 -12.70 4.67 -4.00
N SER A 12 -12.83 5.25 -2.80
CA SER A 12 -13.75 4.70 -1.77
C SER A 12 -13.51 3.21 -1.51
N TYR A 13 -12.25 2.84 -1.31
CA TYR A 13 -11.88 1.45 -1.04
C TYR A 13 -11.53 1.22 0.43
N SER A 14 -11.68 -0.04 0.87
CA SER A 14 -11.32 -0.49 2.22
C SER A 14 -9.83 -0.82 2.27
N VAL A 15 -9.02 0.11 2.77
CA VAL A 15 -7.57 -0.12 2.97
C VAL A 15 -7.34 -1.27 3.96
N CYS A 16 -8.07 -1.27 5.08
CA CYS A 16 -7.95 -2.32 6.11
C CYS A 16 -8.40 -3.70 5.63
N GLY A 17 -9.12 -3.78 4.51
CA GLY A 17 -9.51 -5.06 3.90
C GLY A 17 -8.43 -5.71 3.04
N ILE A 18 -7.36 -4.97 2.72
CA ILE A 18 -6.30 -5.47 1.82
C ILE A 18 -5.60 -6.71 2.38
N PRO A 19 -5.12 -6.74 3.64
CA PRO A 19 -4.52 -7.94 4.22
C PRO A 19 -5.45 -9.15 4.15
N TYR A 20 -6.73 -8.99 4.49
CA TYR A 20 -7.73 -10.07 4.48
C TYR A 20 -8.03 -10.58 3.06
N LYS A 21 -7.93 -9.71 2.05
CA LYS A 21 -8.02 -10.14 0.65
C LYS A 21 -6.79 -10.97 0.23
N ILE A 22 -5.59 -10.53 0.64
CA ILE A 22 -4.34 -11.26 0.39
C ILE A 22 -4.39 -12.62 1.10
N GLY A 23 -4.88 -12.69 2.33
CA GLY A 23 -5.07 -13.93 3.08
C GLY A 23 -6.12 -14.87 2.50
N GLY A 24 -7.08 -14.34 1.74
CA GLY A 24 -8.14 -15.12 1.11
C GLY A 24 -9.49 -15.11 1.86
N GLU A 25 -9.61 -14.34 2.95
CA GLU A 25 -10.88 -14.18 3.68
C GLU A 25 -11.89 -13.33 2.89
N VAL A 26 -11.39 -12.38 2.10
CA VAL A 26 -12.20 -11.60 1.16
C VAL A 26 -12.02 -12.18 -0.22
N ASP A 27 -13.11 -12.62 -0.84
CA ASP A 27 -13.13 -13.38 -2.10
C ASP A 27 -12.85 -12.50 -3.34
N SER A 28 -13.23 -11.21 -3.34
CA SER A 28 -13.02 -10.35 -4.50
C SER A 28 -12.62 -8.91 -4.14
N VAL A 29 -11.85 -8.27 -5.02
CA VAL A 29 -11.47 -6.85 -4.92
C VAL A 29 -12.70 -5.94 -4.96
N ASP A 30 -13.76 -6.32 -5.66
CA ASP A 30 -14.99 -5.54 -5.76
C ASP A 30 -15.66 -5.33 -4.39
N ARG A 31 -15.48 -6.27 -3.45
CA ARG A 31 -15.95 -6.09 -2.07
C ARG A 31 -15.18 -5.02 -1.32
N LEU A 32 -13.94 -4.76 -1.71
CA LEU A 32 -13.12 -3.68 -1.15
C LEU A 32 -13.39 -2.33 -1.81
N THR A 33 -13.95 -2.31 -3.02
CA THR A 33 -14.20 -1.09 -3.82
C THR A 33 -15.71 -0.89 -4.10
N PRO A 34 -16.57 -0.78 -3.08
CA PRO A 34 -18.02 -0.87 -3.25
C PRO A 34 -18.66 0.36 -3.91
N ARG A 35 -17.92 1.42 -4.14
CA ARG A 35 -18.44 2.70 -4.66
C ARG A 35 -17.54 3.24 -5.75
N ASP A 36 -18.12 3.56 -6.91
CA ASP A 36 -17.44 4.19 -8.04
C ASP A 36 -17.80 5.68 -8.19
N ALA A 37 -17.16 6.38 -9.10
CA ALA A 37 -17.43 7.79 -9.39
C ALA A 37 -18.89 8.05 -9.80
N LYS A 38 -19.52 7.11 -10.51
CA LYS A 38 -20.91 7.23 -10.95
C LYS A 38 -21.87 7.19 -9.77
N TRP A 39 -21.58 6.34 -8.79
CA TRP A 39 -22.36 6.25 -7.56
C TRP A 39 -22.32 7.58 -6.78
N PHE A 40 -21.12 8.20 -6.64
CA PHE A 40 -20.97 9.50 -5.97
C PHE A 40 -21.69 10.61 -6.72
N LYS A 41 -21.62 10.64 -8.05
CA LYS A 41 -22.36 11.61 -8.86
C LYS A 41 -23.87 11.47 -8.66
N LYS A 42 -24.39 10.25 -8.72
CA LYS A 42 -25.81 9.97 -8.56
C LYS A 42 -26.32 10.28 -7.15
N ARG A 43 -25.52 9.96 -6.12
CA ARG A 43 -25.97 10.03 -4.72
C ARG A 43 -25.79 11.39 -4.08
N TYR A 44 -24.70 12.09 -4.43
CA TYR A 44 -24.28 13.32 -3.78
C TYR A 44 -24.02 14.48 -4.74
N ASP A 45 -24.18 14.27 -6.03
CA ASP A 45 -23.82 15.22 -7.08
C ASP A 45 -22.34 15.65 -7.04
N VAL A 46 -21.46 14.76 -6.59
CA VAL A 46 -20.00 14.97 -6.59
C VAL A 46 -19.39 14.40 -7.86
N SER A 47 -18.65 15.23 -8.58
CA SER A 47 -17.91 14.82 -9.78
C SER A 47 -16.51 14.32 -9.38
N ILE A 48 -16.19 13.06 -9.65
CA ILE A 48 -14.88 12.47 -9.31
C ILE A 48 -14.18 12.05 -10.60
N PHE A 49 -12.98 12.56 -10.79
CA PHE A 49 -12.10 12.25 -11.92
C PHE A 49 -10.93 11.41 -11.40
N THR A 50 -10.98 10.10 -11.65
CA THR A 50 -9.89 9.17 -11.36
C THR A 50 -8.83 9.24 -12.44
N GLU A 51 -7.59 8.81 -12.11
CA GLU A 51 -6.43 8.88 -13.02
C GLU A 51 -6.14 10.31 -13.49
N HIS A 52 -6.45 11.28 -12.62
CA HIS A 52 -6.22 12.69 -12.84
C HIS A 52 -5.35 13.26 -11.72
N LYS A 53 -4.13 13.67 -12.04
CA LYS A 53 -3.16 14.18 -11.08
C LYS A 53 -3.14 15.69 -11.09
N VAL A 54 -3.40 16.32 -9.93
CA VAL A 54 -3.13 17.74 -9.75
C VAL A 54 -1.62 17.93 -9.67
N THR A 55 -1.06 18.69 -10.62
CA THR A 55 0.38 18.88 -10.78
C THR A 55 0.86 20.25 -10.28
N LYS A 56 -0.04 21.22 -10.22
CA LYS A 56 0.26 22.57 -9.75
C LYS A 56 -0.98 23.19 -9.10
N VAL A 57 -0.74 23.97 -8.06
CA VAL A 57 -1.74 24.85 -7.44
C VAL A 57 -1.23 26.29 -7.54
N ASP A 58 -2.05 27.17 -8.12
CA ASP A 58 -1.86 28.61 -8.08
C ASP A 58 -2.85 29.17 -7.07
N HIS A 59 -2.32 29.51 -5.91
CA HIS A 59 -3.12 29.96 -4.79
C HIS A 59 -3.69 31.38 -5.01
N ASP A 60 -2.94 32.25 -5.68
CA ASP A 60 -3.33 33.64 -5.91
C ASP A 60 -4.41 33.74 -6.99
N ALA A 61 -4.24 32.97 -8.07
CA ALA A 61 -5.23 32.88 -9.15
C ALA A 61 -6.40 31.95 -8.83
N LYS A 62 -6.35 31.19 -7.71
CA LYS A 62 -7.31 30.13 -7.34
C LYS A 62 -7.54 29.13 -8.47
N LYS A 63 -6.43 28.64 -9.03
CA LYS A 63 -6.43 27.66 -10.13
C LYS A 63 -5.57 26.46 -9.79
N ILE A 64 -5.92 25.32 -10.38
CA ILE A 64 -5.11 24.11 -10.36
C ILE A 64 -4.80 23.67 -11.79
N GLN A 65 -3.66 23.01 -12.00
CA GLN A 65 -3.38 22.26 -13.22
C GLN A 65 -3.58 20.77 -12.95
N VAL A 66 -4.36 20.13 -13.80
CA VAL A 66 -4.73 18.73 -13.70
C VAL A 66 -4.25 18.00 -14.94
N LYS A 67 -3.44 16.96 -14.75
CA LYS A 67 -2.99 16.08 -15.82
C LYS A 67 -3.86 14.81 -15.84
N ASP A 68 -4.50 14.54 -16.96
CA ASP A 68 -5.07 13.23 -17.27
C ASP A 68 -3.92 12.23 -17.48
N LEU A 69 -3.84 11.19 -16.66
CA LEU A 69 -2.75 10.20 -16.71
C LEU A 69 -2.89 9.21 -17.86
N LYS A 70 -4.08 9.11 -18.49
CA LYS A 70 -4.31 8.26 -19.66
C LYS A 70 -3.88 8.92 -20.95
N THR A 71 -4.25 10.19 -21.10
CA THR A 71 -4.02 10.94 -22.35
C THR A 71 -2.77 11.80 -22.30
N GLY A 72 -2.30 12.15 -21.09
CA GLY A 72 -1.23 13.10 -20.85
C GLY A 72 -1.66 14.57 -20.98
N GLU A 73 -2.93 14.83 -21.29
CA GLU A 73 -3.47 16.19 -21.43
C GLU A 73 -3.42 16.93 -20.09
N ILE A 74 -3.08 18.21 -20.14
CA ILE A 74 -3.08 19.10 -18.97
C ILE A 74 -4.15 20.18 -19.19
N LYS A 75 -5.06 20.30 -18.22
CA LYS A 75 -6.07 21.34 -18.18
C LYS A 75 -5.96 22.19 -16.92
N GLU A 76 -6.44 23.42 -16.99
CA GLU A 76 -6.64 24.26 -15.80
C GLU A 76 -8.10 24.14 -15.32
N ASP A 77 -8.27 24.18 -13.99
CA ASP A 77 -9.56 24.30 -13.35
C ASP A 77 -9.48 25.35 -12.24
N ALA A 78 -10.59 26.03 -11.95
CA ALA A 78 -10.67 27.08 -10.95
C ALA A 78 -11.43 26.57 -9.72
N TYR A 79 -11.15 27.17 -8.54
CA TYR A 79 -11.83 26.80 -7.30
C TYR A 79 -12.14 28.04 -6.43
N ASP A 80 -13.22 27.97 -5.69
CA ASP A 80 -13.53 28.90 -4.61
C ASP A 80 -12.85 28.47 -3.31
N VAL A 81 -12.95 27.19 -3.00
CA VAL A 81 -12.34 26.53 -1.83
C VAL A 81 -11.59 25.28 -2.31
N LEU A 82 -10.33 25.14 -1.88
CA LEU A 82 -9.49 23.97 -2.17
C LEU A 82 -9.28 23.16 -0.90
N VAL A 83 -9.53 21.84 -1.00
CA VAL A 83 -9.28 20.88 0.08
C VAL A 83 -8.15 19.95 -0.35
N PHE A 84 -7.07 19.92 0.42
CA PHE A 84 -6.00 18.94 0.26
C PHE A 84 -6.34 17.67 1.02
N ALA A 85 -6.70 16.63 0.29
CA ALA A 85 -6.95 15.28 0.79
C ALA A 85 -6.03 14.26 0.13
N THR A 86 -4.74 14.63 -0.04
CA THR A 86 -3.77 13.95 -0.88
C THR A 86 -3.24 12.63 -0.29
N GLY A 87 -3.65 12.30 0.93
CA GLY A 87 -3.23 11.07 1.60
C GLY A 87 -1.73 11.03 1.93
N ALA A 88 -1.17 9.83 1.92
CA ALA A 88 0.24 9.59 2.19
C ALA A 88 0.80 8.56 1.20
N ALA A 89 2.09 8.65 0.91
CA ALA A 89 2.82 7.63 0.17
C ALA A 89 3.61 6.74 1.16
N PRO A 90 3.81 5.46 0.86
CA PRO A 90 4.72 4.62 1.61
C PRO A 90 6.14 5.19 1.55
N LEU A 91 6.88 5.06 2.66
CA LEU A 91 8.31 5.30 2.65
C LEU A 91 9.02 4.06 2.13
N THR A 92 10.01 4.27 1.28
CA THR A 92 10.89 3.22 0.78
C THR A 92 12.31 3.56 1.24
N PRO A 93 12.72 3.14 2.45
CA PRO A 93 14.05 3.46 2.95
C PRO A 93 15.12 2.61 2.24
N PRO A 94 16.39 3.02 2.28
CA PRO A 94 17.49 2.15 1.85
C PRO A 94 17.47 0.81 2.61
N PRO A 95 17.81 -0.31 1.96
CA PRO A 95 18.32 -0.44 0.57
C PRO A 95 17.21 -0.60 -0.48
N PHE A 96 15.93 -0.47 -0.12
CA PHE A 96 14.79 -0.74 -0.99
C PHE A 96 14.53 0.37 -2.02
N ASP A 97 15.13 1.56 -1.83
CA ASP A 97 15.00 2.73 -2.72
C ASP A 97 15.95 2.71 -3.93
N GLN A 98 16.89 1.75 -3.98
CA GLN A 98 18.01 1.75 -4.94
C GLN A 98 17.80 0.90 -6.19
N ALA A 99 16.79 0.01 -6.17
CA ALA A 99 16.47 -0.84 -7.30
C ALA A 99 14.98 -1.18 -7.38
N GLU A 100 14.50 -1.46 -8.57
CA GLU A 100 13.19 -2.04 -8.76
C GLU A 100 13.28 -3.55 -8.58
N TYR A 101 12.66 -4.05 -7.53
CA TYR A 101 12.57 -5.47 -7.24
C TYR A 101 11.16 -5.97 -7.55
N ASP A 102 11.04 -7.05 -8.31
CA ASP A 102 9.73 -7.62 -8.68
C ASP A 102 8.97 -8.22 -7.48
N ASN A 103 9.65 -8.47 -6.37
CA ASN A 103 9.13 -9.12 -5.18
C ASN A 103 9.15 -8.24 -3.91
N VAL A 104 9.30 -6.94 -4.07
CA VAL A 104 9.21 -5.96 -2.97
C VAL A 104 7.95 -5.11 -3.17
N PHE A 105 7.07 -5.14 -2.20
CA PHE A 105 5.75 -4.53 -2.28
C PHE A 105 5.47 -3.62 -1.09
N HIS A 106 4.62 -2.65 -1.31
CA HIS A 106 3.93 -1.94 -0.25
C HIS A 106 2.50 -2.47 -0.09
N VAL A 107 1.88 -2.18 1.05
CA VAL A 107 0.47 -2.52 1.31
C VAL A 107 -0.26 -1.23 1.66
N ARG A 108 -0.62 -0.44 0.64
CA ARG A 108 -1.19 0.89 0.83
C ARG A 108 -2.51 1.11 0.08
N ASN A 109 -2.63 0.56 -1.12
CA ASN A 109 -3.77 0.82 -2.01
C ASN A 109 -4.16 -0.44 -2.80
N ILE A 110 -5.22 -0.33 -3.59
CA ILE A 110 -5.73 -1.46 -4.38
C ILE A 110 -4.77 -1.88 -5.51
N GLN A 111 -3.93 -0.97 -6.00
CA GLN A 111 -2.92 -1.34 -6.99
C GLN A 111 -1.84 -2.24 -6.35
N ASP A 112 -1.36 -1.90 -5.16
CA ASP A 112 -0.42 -2.75 -4.41
C ASP A 112 -1.00 -4.16 -4.18
N LEU A 113 -2.29 -4.25 -3.85
CA LEU A 113 -2.99 -5.53 -3.73
C LEU A 113 -2.94 -6.33 -5.04
N ARG A 114 -3.27 -5.70 -6.17
CA ARG A 114 -3.24 -6.37 -7.48
C ARG A 114 -1.84 -6.85 -7.85
N ASP A 115 -0.82 -6.05 -7.55
CA ASP A 115 0.57 -6.39 -7.84
C ASP A 115 1.02 -7.60 -7.00
N ILE A 116 0.68 -7.63 -5.70
CA ILE A 116 0.95 -8.77 -4.80
C ILE A 116 0.20 -10.02 -5.26
N GLU A 117 -1.09 -9.91 -5.63
CA GLU A 117 -1.87 -11.06 -6.14
C GLU A 117 -1.27 -11.59 -7.43
N SER A 118 -0.98 -10.72 -8.40
CA SER A 118 -0.38 -11.08 -9.69
C SER A 118 0.96 -11.79 -9.51
N TYR A 119 1.84 -11.25 -8.66
CA TYR A 119 3.11 -11.89 -8.33
C TYR A 119 2.91 -13.25 -7.65
N SER A 120 1.97 -13.32 -6.69
CA SER A 120 1.68 -14.57 -5.95
C SER A 120 1.12 -15.67 -6.85
N GLU A 121 0.27 -15.32 -7.81
CA GLU A 121 -0.27 -16.27 -8.79
C GLU A 121 0.82 -16.80 -9.73
N ALA A 122 1.69 -15.92 -10.21
CA ALA A 122 2.75 -16.29 -11.15
C ALA A 122 3.88 -17.11 -10.50
N ASN A 123 4.27 -16.76 -9.27
CA ASN A 123 5.48 -17.31 -8.62
C ASN A 123 5.19 -18.28 -7.48
N GLN A 124 3.95 -18.32 -6.97
CA GLN A 124 3.52 -19.18 -5.86
C GLN A 124 4.47 -19.19 -4.65
N PRO A 125 4.84 -18.03 -4.12
CA PRO A 125 5.78 -17.95 -3.02
C PRO A 125 5.22 -18.65 -1.77
N LYS A 126 6.15 -19.11 -0.90
CA LYS A 126 5.82 -19.76 0.38
C LYS A 126 6.49 -19.09 1.56
N LYS A 127 7.28 -18.04 1.29
CA LYS A 127 8.00 -17.27 2.32
C LYS A 127 7.75 -15.79 2.12
N ALA A 128 7.66 -15.08 3.24
CA ALA A 128 7.55 -13.63 3.24
C ALA A 128 8.44 -13.03 4.33
N LEU A 129 9.12 -11.94 3.98
CA LEU A 129 9.77 -11.06 4.92
C LEU A 129 8.98 -9.76 5.01
N ILE A 130 8.54 -9.42 6.20
CA ILE A 130 7.79 -8.19 6.49
C ILE A 130 8.75 -7.21 7.14
N ILE A 131 8.81 -5.99 6.61
CA ILE A 131 9.63 -4.92 7.16
C ILE A 131 8.73 -3.96 7.94
N GLY A 132 8.90 -3.99 9.26
CA GLY A 132 8.12 -3.22 10.20
C GLY A 132 7.01 -4.03 10.90
N ALA A 133 7.03 -4.01 12.23
CA ALA A 133 6.06 -4.69 13.09
C ALA A 133 4.99 -3.73 13.65
N GLY A 134 4.52 -2.80 12.83
CA GLY A 134 3.34 -1.98 13.12
C GLY A 134 2.04 -2.72 12.76
N PHE A 135 0.89 -2.04 12.86
CA PHE A 135 -0.44 -2.63 12.59
C PHE A 135 -0.50 -3.36 11.25
N ILE A 136 -0.09 -2.71 10.16
CA ILE A 136 -0.15 -3.29 8.80
C ILE A 136 0.74 -4.53 8.71
N GLY A 137 1.97 -4.46 9.25
CA GLY A 137 2.89 -5.60 9.22
C GLY A 137 2.36 -6.80 10.00
N LEU A 138 1.73 -6.57 11.14
CA LEU A 138 1.13 -7.64 11.95
C LEU A 138 -0.10 -8.27 11.29
N GLU A 139 -0.99 -7.44 10.71
CA GLU A 139 -2.15 -7.93 9.94
C GLU A 139 -1.69 -8.75 8.71
N MET A 140 -0.65 -8.31 8.03
CA MET A 140 -0.07 -9.07 6.92
C MET A 140 0.55 -10.38 7.39
N ALA A 141 1.26 -10.38 8.53
CA ALA A 141 1.85 -11.61 9.10
C ALA A 141 0.77 -12.63 9.42
N GLU A 142 -0.29 -12.21 10.13
CA GLU A 142 -1.44 -13.07 10.44
C GLU A 142 -2.03 -13.70 9.18
N GLN A 143 -2.31 -12.89 8.17
CA GLN A 143 -2.96 -13.36 6.94
C GLN A 143 -2.06 -14.28 6.10
N LEU A 144 -0.76 -14.01 6.06
CA LEU A 144 0.18 -14.87 5.34
C LEU A 144 0.44 -16.20 6.09
N VAL A 145 0.50 -16.17 7.42
CA VAL A 145 0.54 -17.40 8.26
C VAL A 145 -0.72 -18.23 8.04
N TYR A 146 -1.89 -17.59 8.04
CA TYR A 146 -3.16 -18.27 7.78
C TYR A 146 -3.19 -18.93 6.39
N LYS A 147 -2.52 -18.33 5.42
CA LYS A 147 -2.29 -18.86 4.07
C LYS A 147 -1.26 -20.01 4.02
N GLY A 148 -0.61 -20.30 5.14
CA GLY A 148 0.39 -21.37 5.27
C GLY A 148 1.79 -20.98 4.79
N TRP A 149 2.13 -19.68 4.83
CA TRP A 149 3.46 -19.20 4.47
C TRP A 149 4.40 -19.19 5.69
N ASP A 150 5.68 -19.33 5.44
CA ASP A 150 6.78 -19.11 6.39
C ASP A 150 7.04 -17.60 6.47
N VAL A 151 6.76 -16.99 7.62
CA VAL A 151 6.76 -15.54 7.78
C VAL A 151 7.83 -15.10 8.77
N SER A 152 8.64 -14.14 8.33
CA SER A 152 9.59 -13.41 9.18
C SER A 152 9.23 -11.93 9.24
N ILE A 153 9.46 -11.31 10.39
CA ILE A 153 9.28 -9.86 10.59
C ILE A 153 10.62 -9.28 11.04
N VAL A 154 11.08 -8.21 10.38
CA VAL A 154 12.20 -7.38 10.82
C VAL A 154 11.66 -6.06 11.34
N GLN A 155 12.04 -5.69 12.56
CA GLN A 155 11.62 -4.45 13.22
C GLN A 155 12.82 -3.73 13.79
N LEU A 156 12.96 -2.44 13.47
CA LEU A 156 14.07 -1.60 13.96
C LEU A 156 14.04 -1.44 15.48
N GLU A 157 12.86 -1.30 16.06
CA GLU A 157 12.69 -1.19 17.51
C GLU A 157 12.80 -2.56 18.19
N ASN A 158 13.06 -2.55 19.49
CA ASN A 158 13.24 -3.77 20.29
C ASN A 158 11.92 -4.46 20.66
N GLN A 159 10.81 -4.04 20.10
CA GLN A 159 9.48 -4.62 20.31
C GLN A 159 8.61 -4.48 19.08
N VAL A 160 7.58 -5.32 18.95
CA VAL A 160 6.50 -5.09 18.00
C VAL A 160 5.61 -3.95 18.50
N MET A 161 4.82 -3.35 17.59
CA MET A 161 3.89 -2.26 17.95
C MET A 161 4.56 -1.17 18.82
N PRO A 162 5.56 -0.43 18.32
CA PRO A 162 6.32 0.54 19.11
C PRO A 162 5.49 1.55 19.94
N PRO A 163 4.27 1.95 19.54
CA PRO A 163 3.41 2.81 20.36
C PRO A 163 2.78 2.14 21.58
N MET A 164 2.87 0.81 21.69
CA MET A 164 2.35 0.06 22.85
C MET A 164 3.32 0.06 24.02
N ASP A 165 2.80 -0.10 25.24
CA ASP A 165 3.61 -0.41 26.40
C ASP A 165 4.26 -1.79 26.24
N ALA A 166 5.52 -1.94 26.72
CA ALA A 166 6.33 -3.12 26.44
C ALA A 166 5.72 -4.44 26.96
N ASP A 167 5.01 -4.40 28.08
CA ASP A 167 4.32 -5.57 28.64
C ASP A 167 3.13 -6.01 27.78
N MET A 168 2.48 -5.07 27.10
CA MET A 168 1.40 -5.37 26.15
C MET A 168 1.96 -5.84 24.80
N ALA A 169 3.02 -5.19 24.31
CA ALA A 169 3.71 -5.61 23.09
C ALA A 169 4.23 -7.05 23.20
N PHE A 170 4.78 -7.40 24.34
CA PHE A 170 5.26 -8.76 24.64
C PHE A 170 4.16 -9.82 24.45
N ARG A 171 2.90 -9.51 24.82
CA ARG A 171 1.78 -10.44 24.59
C ARG A 171 1.52 -10.69 23.09
N VAL A 172 1.70 -9.68 22.26
CA VAL A 172 1.59 -9.84 20.80
C VAL A 172 2.75 -10.69 20.28
N GLU A 173 3.96 -10.48 20.77
CA GLU A 173 5.13 -11.28 20.41
C GLU A 173 4.95 -12.77 20.77
N GLU A 174 4.40 -13.07 21.97
CA GLU A 174 4.07 -14.44 22.35
C GLU A 174 3.11 -15.11 21.35
N VAL A 175 2.08 -14.39 20.89
CA VAL A 175 1.12 -14.89 19.91
C VAL A 175 1.79 -15.12 18.55
N LEU A 176 2.63 -14.20 18.09
CA LEU A 176 3.35 -14.33 16.83
C LEU A 176 4.28 -15.55 16.86
N MET A 177 5.07 -15.71 17.92
CA MET A 177 5.98 -16.85 18.08
C MET A 177 5.22 -18.18 18.20
N ALA A 178 4.08 -18.20 18.91
CA ALA A 178 3.23 -19.39 18.99
C ALA A 178 2.64 -19.81 17.64
N ASN A 179 2.52 -18.88 16.70
CA ASN A 179 2.10 -19.12 15.32
C ASN A 179 3.28 -19.22 14.34
N ALA A 180 4.49 -19.53 14.86
CA ALA A 180 5.70 -19.76 14.08
C ALA A 180 6.14 -18.55 13.21
N VAL A 181 5.82 -17.33 13.62
CA VAL A 181 6.39 -16.11 13.01
C VAL A 181 7.78 -15.88 13.58
N HIS A 182 8.76 -15.69 12.69
CA HIS A 182 10.15 -15.42 13.07
C HIS A 182 10.34 -13.91 13.30
N LEU A 183 10.64 -13.51 14.54
CA LEU A 183 10.83 -12.11 14.90
C LEU A 183 12.31 -11.74 14.95
N HIS A 184 12.69 -10.69 14.24
CA HIS A 184 14.00 -10.04 14.28
C HIS A 184 13.81 -8.60 14.78
N LEU A 185 13.85 -8.44 16.10
CA LEU A 185 13.65 -7.16 16.79
C LEU A 185 14.98 -6.47 17.04
N GLY A 186 15.00 -5.12 17.03
CA GLY A 186 16.23 -4.34 17.13
C GLY A 186 17.14 -4.51 15.92
N ASP A 187 16.60 -4.89 14.77
CA ASP A 187 17.33 -5.24 13.56
C ASP A 187 16.81 -4.51 12.34
N THR A 188 17.61 -4.45 11.29
CA THR A 188 17.27 -3.80 10.01
C THR A 188 17.90 -4.54 8.84
N VAL A 189 17.31 -4.35 7.64
CA VAL A 189 17.85 -4.88 6.39
C VAL A 189 18.96 -3.94 5.90
N LYS A 190 20.18 -4.47 5.73
CA LYS A 190 21.32 -3.72 5.22
C LYS A 190 21.49 -3.81 3.70
N THR A 191 21.26 -5.00 3.16
CA THR A 191 21.42 -5.30 1.74
C THR A 191 20.32 -6.23 1.27
N ILE A 192 19.95 -6.11 0.02
CA ILE A 192 19.10 -7.06 -0.68
C ILE A 192 19.96 -7.66 -1.80
N GLU A 193 20.14 -8.96 -1.75
CA GLU A 193 20.74 -9.70 -2.86
C GLU A 193 19.58 -10.31 -3.65
N GLY A 194 19.31 -9.75 -4.82
CA GLY A 194 18.16 -10.15 -5.64
C GLY A 194 18.57 -11.07 -6.79
N TYR A 195 17.80 -12.10 -7.03
CA TYR A 195 17.67 -12.64 -8.36
C TYR A 195 16.86 -11.63 -9.17
N LEU A 196 17.53 -10.86 -10.01
CA LEU A 196 16.86 -10.15 -11.09
C LEU A 196 16.24 -11.22 -12.00
N SER A 197 14.98 -11.04 -12.36
CA SER A 197 14.35 -11.89 -13.38
C SER A 197 15.26 -11.97 -14.61
N PRO A 198 15.40 -13.14 -15.25
CA PRO A 198 16.29 -13.28 -16.40
C PRO A 198 15.85 -12.32 -17.52
N GLY A 199 16.55 -11.21 -17.68
CA GLY A 199 16.27 -10.19 -18.70
C GLY A 199 16.69 -8.77 -18.36
N LEU A 200 17.01 -8.46 -17.10
CA LEU A 200 17.57 -7.16 -16.73
C LEU A 200 19.09 -7.29 -16.48
N PRO A 201 19.91 -6.37 -17.01
CA PRO A 201 21.36 -6.43 -16.80
C PRO A 201 21.69 -6.23 -15.32
N SER A 202 22.54 -7.09 -14.78
CA SER A 202 23.16 -6.93 -13.47
C SER A 202 23.87 -5.57 -13.42
N VAL A 203 23.51 -4.72 -12.49
CA VAL A 203 24.30 -3.54 -12.13
C VAL A 203 25.44 -4.04 -11.25
N GLU A 204 26.67 -3.97 -11.76
CA GLU A 204 27.90 -4.15 -10.98
C GLU A 204 28.13 -2.99 -10.02
#